data_e18841abfed8672e8a2348f5d19dd146
#
_entry.id   e18841abfed8672e8a2348f5d19dd146
#
_cell.length_a   1.000
_cell.length_b   1.000
_cell.length_c   1.000
_cell.angle_alpha   90.00
_cell.angle_beta   90.00
_cell.angle_gamma   90.00
#
_symmetry.space_group_name_H-M   'P 1'
#
loop_
_entity.id
_entity.type
_entity.pdbx_description
1 polymer ?
#
loop_
_entity_poly.entity_id
_entity_poly.type
_entity_poly.pdbx_seq_one_letter_code
_entity_poly.pdbx_strand_id
1 'polypeptide(L)'
;MTKIKLIALDMDGTACSFHQGIHEANIMPIIKAQEMGVRVIFATGRPVLTSLSEAIKVKMDYFHQYFIGFNGACIYDIKTHTIVHQQTLSTSQVNFLFQLAKKYHKKLWCYTDDLTKVIVNFNPVAENNPELAFFDGEFIQYDSALTIQNKSYKCIVMDVHENDDFIIAARGQNIEIAIDASGTAEINAPEISKLAGLKWISSQWNIALSEMMAIGDSMNDYWMIKNVGLGIAMENSQEQIKAIAKEVTTTVETGGVAKMIEKYILNNRK
;
A
#
# COMPACT_ATOMS: atom_id res chain seq x y z
N MET A 1 5.20 -22.05 -19.00
CA MET A 1 4.65 -21.09 -18.01
C MET A 1 3.65 -20.19 -18.70
N THR A 2 2.58 -19.80 -18.02
CA THR A 2 1.63 -18.79 -18.55
C THR A 2 2.38 -17.50 -18.81
N LYS A 3 2.08 -16.80 -19.92
CA LYS A 3 2.74 -15.53 -20.26
C LYS A 3 2.35 -14.48 -19.21
N ILE A 4 3.32 -13.83 -18.58
CA ILE A 4 3.08 -12.74 -17.64
C ILE A 4 2.63 -11.50 -18.41
N LYS A 5 1.50 -10.95 -18.00
CA LYS A 5 0.90 -9.73 -18.59
C LYS A 5 0.93 -8.54 -17.63
N LEU A 6 1.03 -8.81 -16.31
CA LEU A 6 1.07 -7.79 -15.28
C LEU A 6 2.11 -8.15 -14.22
N ILE A 7 2.84 -7.13 -13.76
CA ILE A 7 3.76 -7.19 -12.62
C ILE A 7 3.21 -6.27 -11.53
N ALA A 8 2.97 -6.82 -10.34
CA ALA A 8 2.64 -6.06 -9.15
C ALA A 8 3.86 -6.02 -8.21
N LEU A 9 4.30 -4.84 -7.87
CA LEU A 9 5.47 -4.59 -7.04
C LEU A 9 5.06 -3.92 -5.74
N ASP A 10 5.44 -4.51 -4.62
CA ASP A 10 5.49 -3.74 -3.40
C ASP A 10 6.60 -2.69 -3.48
N MET A 11 6.55 -1.67 -2.61
CA MET A 11 7.53 -0.58 -2.62
C MET A 11 8.61 -0.80 -1.56
N ASP A 12 8.30 -0.65 -0.29
CA ASP A 12 9.26 -0.65 0.81
C ASP A 12 9.86 -2.03 1.05
N GLY A 13 11.18 -2.13 0.98
CA GLY A 13 11.86 -3.44 1.10
C GLY A 13 11.76 -4.31 -0.14
N THR A 14 11.13 -3.83 -1.22
CA THR A 14 10.94 -4.56 -2.48
C THR A 14 11.48 -3.77 -3.68
N ALA A 15 10.72 -2.81 -4.22
CA ALA A 15 11.18 -1.96 -5.32
C ALA A 15 12.01 -0.77 -4.84
N CYS A 16 11.74 -0.30 -3.62
CA CYS A 16 12.35 0.85 -2.98
C CYS A 16 13.18 0.42 -1.76
N SER A 17 14.36 1.00 -1.60
CA SER A 17 15.08 0.97 -0.33
C SER A 17 14.35 1.85 0.69
N PHE A 18 14.37 1.46 1.95
CA PHE A 18 13.70 2.23 3.01
C PHE A 18 14.19 3.69 3.00
N HIS A 19 13.26 4.64 2.93
CA HIS A 19 13.50 6.09 2.90
C HIS A 19 14.32 6.65 1.73
N GLN A 20 14.66 5.84 0.71
CA GLN A 20 15.52 6.28 -0.41
C GLN A 20 14.82 6.29 -1.79
N GLY A 21 13.54 5.87 -1.84
CA GLY A 21 12.81 5.73 -3.09
C GLY A 21 13.20 4.49 -3.90
N ILE A 22 12.78 4.44 -5.18
CA ILE A 22 13.03 3.29 -6.04
C ILE A 22 14.52 3.07 -6.25
N HIS A 23 14.96 1.81 -6.08
CA HIS A 23 16.36 1.45 -6.29
C HIS A 23 16.74 1.56 -7.77
N GLU A 24 17.88 2.17 -8.06
CA GLU A 24 18.31 2.52 -9.42
C GLU A 24 18.33 1.31 -10.37
N ALA A 25 18.77 0.15 -9.90
CA ALA A 25 18.81 -1.08 -10.68
C ALA A 25 17.42 -1.51 -11.19
N ASN A 26 16.33 -1.12 -10.52
CA ASN A 26 14.96 -1.51 -10.88
C ASN A 26 14.37 -0.62 -11.98
N ILE A 27 14.86 0.61 -12.18
CA ILE A 27 14.26 1.61 -13.06
C ILE A 27 14.19 1.11 -14.51
N MET A 28 15.32 0.79 -15.10
CA MET A 28 15.37 0.39 -16.51
C MET A 28 14.67 -0.93 -16.81
N PRO A 29 14.78 -2.01 -15.99
CA PRO A 29 14.01 -3.24 -16.20
C PRO A 29 12.50 -3.02 -16.15
N ILE A 30 11.99 -2.17 -15.23
CA ILE A 30 10.56 -1.84 -15.15
C ILE A 30 10.11 -1.10 -16.43
N ILE A 31 10.87 -0.10 -16.89
CA ILE A 31 10.54 0.63 -18.12
C ILE A 31 10.51 -0.32 -19.32
N LYS A 32 11.55 -1.17 -19.49
CA LYS A 32 11.61 -2.14 -20.59
C LYS A 32 10.46 -3.16 -20.57
N ALA A 33 10.03 -3.61 -19.40
CA ALA A 33 8.88 -4.50 -19.29
C ALA A 33 7.62 -3.82 -19.82
N GLN A 34 7.42 -2.54 -19.50
CA GLN A 34 6.29 -1.75 -20.00
C GLN A 34 6.38 -1.51 -21.52
N GLU A 35 7.56 -1.23 -22.05
CA GLU A 35 7.81 -1.13 -23.50
C GLU A 35 7.47 -2.43 -24.25
N MET A 36 7.58 -3.58 -23.59
CA MET A 36 7.18 -4.89 -24.12
C MET A 36 5.67 -5.18 -23.97
N GLY A 37 4.90 -4.21 -23.47
CA GLY A 37 3.46 -4.34 -23.28
C GLY A 37 3.04 -5.05 -22.00
N VAL A 38 3.96 -5.30 -21.07
CA VAL A 38 3.61 -5.83 -19.74
C VAL A 38 3.15 -4.68 -18.86
N ARG A 39 1.99 -4.82 -18.22
CA ARG A 39 1.53 -3.86 -17.22
C ARG A 39 2.41 -3.93 -15.98
N VAL A 40 2.77 -2.78 -15.41
CA VAL A 40 3.48 -2.72 -14.13
C VAL A 40 2.72 -1.79 -13.19
N ILE A 41 2.47 -2.25 -11.98
CA ILE A 41 1.79 -1.45 -10.94
C ILE A 41 2.59 -1.53 -9.64
N PHE A 42 2.54 -0.45 -8.86
CA PHE A 42 2.92 -0.50 -7.45
C PHE A 42 1.69 -0.84 -6.61
N ALA A 43 1.90 -1.66 -5.57
CA ALA A 43 0.90 -2.04 -4.58
C ALA A 43 1.49 -1.87 -3.17
N THR A 44 1.14 -0.80 -2.48
CA THR A 44 1.79 -0.37 -1.24
C THR A 44 0.81 0.04 -0.15
N GLY A 45 1.27 0.00 1.10
CA GLY A 45 0.56 0.61 2.24
C GLY A 45 0.68 2.13 2.32
N ARG A 46 1.58 2.73 1.51
CA ARG A 46 1.81 4.18 1.50
C ARG A 46 0.60 4.94 0.96
N PRO A 47 0.45 6.23 1.35
CA PRO A 47 -0.43 7.16 0.67
C PRO A 47 -0.05 7.32 -0.81
N VAL A 48 -1.07 7.54 -1.66
CA VAL A 48 -0.86 7.62 -3.12
C VAL A 48 0.03 8.79 -3.51
N LEU A 49 -0.34 10.02 -3.11
CA LEU A 49 0.28 11.24 -3.66
C LEU A 49 1.78 11.33 -3.39
N THR A 50 2.23 10.99 -2.19
CA THR A 50 3.65 11.03 -1.81
C THR A 50 4.48 9.93 -2.48
N SER A 51 3.81 8.93 -3.06
CA SER A 51 4.46 7.80 -3.74
C SER A 51 4.49 7.95 -5.26
N LEU A 52 3.76 8.92 -5.84
CA LEU A 52 3.66 9.11 -7.29
C LEU A 52 5.00 9.46 -7.93
N SER A 53 5.90 10.17 -7.24
CA SER A 53 7.22 10.49 -7.76
C SER A 53 8.00 9.24 -8.17
N GLU A 54 7.87 8.14 -7.42
CA GLU A 54 8.53 6.87 -7.74
C GLU A 54 7.89 6.18 -8.96
N ALA A 55 6.58 6.26 -9.09
CA ALA A 55 5.87 5.75 -10.26
C ALA A 55 6.24 6.52 -11.54
N ILE A 56 6.41 7.84 -11.46
CA ILE A 56 6.83 8.70 -12.57
C ILE A 56 8.27 8.39 -13.00
N LYS A 57 9.19 8.12 -12.07
CA LYS A 57 10.59 7.73 -12.39
C LYS A 57 10.65 6.49 -13.30
N VAL A 58 9.69 5.59 -13.20
CA VAL A 58 9.58 4.39 -14.04
C VAL A 58 8.55 4.53 -15.17
N LYS A 59 8.12 5.76 -15.49
CA LYS A 59 7.21 6.12 -16.60
C LYS A 59 5.84 5.45 -16.54
N MET A 60 5.32 5.17 -15.35
CA MET A 60 3.99 4.55 -15.20
C MET A 60 2.86 5.46 -15.69
N ASP A 61 3.01 6.78 -15.61
CA ASP A 61 2.13 7.80 -16.18
C ASP A 61 2.06 7.70 -17.72
N TYR A 62 3.21 7.58 -18.38
CA TYR A 62 3.30 7.41 -19.83
C TYR A 62 2.63 6.11 -20.31
N PHE A 63 2.83 5.00 -19.59
CA PHE A 63 2.28 3.68 -19.94
C PHE A 63 0.85 3.43 -19.41
N HIS A 64 0.18 4.44 -18.85
CA HIS A 64 -1.19 4.36 -18.34
C HIS A 64 -1.38 3.24 -17.30
N GLN A 65 -0.57 3.24 -16.28
CA GLN A 65 -0.65 2.26 -15.21
C GLN A 65 -1.52 2.77 -14.05
N TYR A 66 -2.07 1.83 -13.30
CA TYR A 66 -2.71 2.12 -12.03
C TYR A 66 -1.72 2.01 -10.88
N PHE A 67 -2.06 2.66 -9.78
CA PHE A 67 -1.34 2.61 -8.51
C PHE A 67 -2.28 2.13 -7.42
N ILE A 68 -1.88 1.11 -6.65
CA ILE A 68 -2.60 0.63 -5.47
C ILE A 68 -1.96 1.23 -4.24
N GLY A 69 -2.65 2.15 -3.57
CA GLY A 69 -2.25 2.75 -2.30
C GLY A 69 -3.08 2.25 -1.12
N PHE A 70 -2.64 2.57 0.10
CA PHE A 70 -3.31 2.22 1.35
C PHE A 70 -3.69 0.73 1.41
N ASN A 71 -2.75 -0.16 1.05
CA ASN A 71 -2.96 -1.61 1.02
C ASN A 71 -4.14 -2.09 0.15
N GLY A 72 -4.58 -1.30 -0.82
CA GLY A 72 -5.72 -1.65 -1.68
C GLY A 72 -6.98 -0.81 -1.44
N ALA A 73 -6.98 0.06 -0.43
CA ALA A 73 -8.11 0.93 -0.15
C ALA A 73 -8.33 2.01 -1.23
N CYS A 74 -7.28 2.36 -1.97
CA CYS A 74 -7.31 3.34 -3.06
C CYS A 74 -6.62 2.79 -4.30
N ILE A 75 -7.32 2.81 -5.44
CA ILE A 75 -6.71 2.59 -6.75
C ILE A 75 -6.79 3.88 -7.54
N TYR A 76 -5.62 4.33 -7.98
CA TYR A 76 -5.43 5.63 -8.61
C TYR A 76 -4.94 5.46 -10.04
N ASP A 77 -5.57 6.16 -10.97
CA ASP A 77 -5.09 6.28 -12.35
C ASP A 77 -4.04 7.39 -12.40
N ILE A 78 -2.79 7.00 -12.62
CA ILE A 78 -1.66 7.93 -12.61
C ILE A 78 -1.74 8.92 -13.78
N LYS A 79 -2.31 8.51 -14.92
CA LYS A 79 -2.41 9.37 -16.10
C LYS A 79 -3.50 10.44 -15.99
N THR A 80 -4.67 10.04 -15.52
CA THR A 80 -5.83 10.95 -15.40
C THR A 80 -5.85 11.71 -14.08
N HIS A 81 -4.97 11.34 -13.15
CA HIS A 81 -4.93 11.88 -11.78
C HIS A 81 -6.25 11.72 -11.04
N THR A 82 -6.90 10.55 -11.18
CA THR A 82 -8.20 10.28 -10.59
C THR A 82 -8.21 8.99 -9.77
N ILE A 83 -9.00 8.98 -8.72
CA ILE A 83 -9.32 7.75 -7.98
C ILE A 83 -10.35 6.96 -8.81
N VAL A 84 -10.00 5.74 -9.21
CA VAL A 84 -10.86 4.87 -10.03
C VAL A 84 -11.57 3.80 -9.22
N HIS A 85 -11.06 3.51 -8.03
CA HIS A 85 -11.72 2.64 -7.06
C HIS A 85 -11.28 3.00 -5.65
N GLN A 86 -12.21 2.92 -4.71
CA GLN A 86 -11.91 3.16 -3.29
C GLN A 86 -12.79 2.35 -2.37
N GLN A 87 -12.22 1.96 -1.22
CA GLN A 87 -12.92 1.36 -0.10
C GLN A 87 -12.44 2.06 1.18
N THR A 88 -13.37 2.62 1.94
CA THR A 88 -13.05 3.55 3.03
C THR A 88 -13.83 3.21 4.29
N LEU A 89 -13.29 3.59 5.43
CA LEU A 89 -14.08 3.78 6.65
C LEU A 89 -15.16 4.85 6.39
N SER A 90 -16.37 4.61 6.84
CA SER A 90 -17.46 5.58 6.77
C SER A 90 -17.23 6.77 7.70
N THR A 91 -17.91 7.88 7.43
CA THR A 91 -17.89 9.06 8.30
C THR A 91 -18.31 8.74 9.75
N SER A 92 -19.24 7.81 9.95
CA SER A 92 -19.66 7.37 11.29
C SER A 92 -18.55 6.61 12.02
N GLN A 93 -17.82 5.73 11.32
CA GLN A 93 -16.67 5.02 11.91
C GLN A 93 -15.53 5.98 12.25
N VAL A 94 -15.23 6.95 11.37
CA VAL A 94 -14.20 7.97 11.62
C VAL A 94 -14.57 8.80 12.86
N ASN A 95 -15.79 9.30 12.94
CA ASN A 95 -16.25 10.06 14.12
C ASN A 95 -16.19 9.22 15.39
N PHE A 96 -16.61 7.96 15.34
CA PHE A 96 -16.51 7.04 16.47
C PHE A 96 -15.06 6.86 16.93
N LEU A 97 -14.10 6.65 16.02
CA LEU A 97 -12.69 6.50 16.35
C LEU A 97 -12.11 7.74 17.02
N PHE A 98 -12.46 8.95 16.56
CA PHE A 98 -12.01 10.18 17.21
C PHE A 98 -12.62 10.38 18.60
N GLN A 99 -13.90 10.04 18.80
CA GLN A 99 -14.53 10.07 20.13
C GLN A 99 -13.87 9.05 21.06
N LEU A 100 -13.55 7.87 20.54
CA LEU A 100 -12.86 6.83 21.29
C LEU A 100 -11.43 7.27 21.66
N ALA A 101 -10.70 7.86 20.70
CA ALA A 101 -9.37 8.42 20.92
C ALA A 101 -9.37 9.50 22.01
N LYS A 102 -10.39 10.39 22.03
CA LYS A 102 -10.58 11.36 23.10
C LYS A 102 -10.81 10.67 24.46
N LYS A 103 -11.68 9.65 24.51
CA LYS A 103 -12.00 8.91 25.73
C LYS A 103 -10.81 8.22 26.36
N TYR A 104 -9.95 7.61 25.53
CA TYR A 104 -8.81 6.82 25.97
C TYR A 104 -7.47 7.58 25.86
N HIS A 105 -7.52 8.89 25.60
CA HIS A 105 -6.34 9.77 25.48
C HIS A 105 -5.33 9.28 24.43
N LYS A 106 -5.82 8.74 23.31
CA LYS A 106 -4.98 8.29 22.19
C LYS A 106 -4.83 9.36 21.12
N LYS A 107 -3.69 9.35 20.45
CA LYS A 107 -3.41 10.19 19.29
C LYS A 107 -3.83 9.45 18.03
N LEU A 108 -4.67 10.09 17.23
CA LEU A 108 -5.24 9.53 16.01
C LEU A 108 -4.84 10.38 14.82
N TRP A 109 -4.26 9.72 13.81
CA TRP A 109 -3.99 10.25 12.48
C TRP A 109 -4.94 9.58 11.50
N CYS A 110 -5.67 10.35 10.71
CA CYS A 110 -6.69 9.83 9.80
C CYS A 110 -6.44 10.35 8.39
N TYR A 111 -6.07 9.47 7.47
CA TYR A 111 -5.97 9.75 6.03
C TYR A 111 -7.35 9.82 5.42
N THR A 112 -7.77 11.00 4.98
CA THR A 112 -9.13 11.21 4.46
C THR A 112 -9.29 10.73 3.01
N ASP A 113 -10.54 10.67 2.54
CA ASP A 113 -10.87 10.43 1.13
C ASP A 113 -10.49 11.60 0.19
N ASP A 114 -10.15 12.76 0.73
CA ASP A 114 -9.38 13.79 0.04
C ASP A 114 -7.88 13.54 0.29
N LEU A 115 -7.20 13.03 -0.72
CA LEU A 115 -5.79 12.62 -0.61
C LEU A 115 -4.82 13.74 -0.16
N THR A 116 -5.27 14.99 -0.20
CA THR A 116 -4.49 16.16 0.22
C THR A 116 -4.67 16.51 1.68
N LYS A 117 -5.52 15.79 2.43
CA LYS A 117 -5.91 16.13 3.79
C LYS A 117 -5.81 14.95 4.76
N VAL A 118 -5.35 15.27 5.95
CA VAL A 118 -5.45 14.37 7.11
C VAL A 118 -6.14 15.07 8.27
N ILE A 119 -6.86 14.31 9.09
CA ILE A 119 -7.46 14.80 10.33
C ILE A 119 -6.65 14.23 11.49
N VAL A 120 -6.30 15.07 12.45
CA VAL A 120 -5.52 14.71 13.64
C VAL A 120 -6.10 15.33 14.89
N ASN A 121 -5.94 14.69 16.05
CA ASN A 121 -6.32 15.24 17.36
C ASN A 121 -5.13 15.67 18.22
N PHE A 122 -3.96 15.84 17.61
CA PHE A 122 -2.70 16.24 18.25
C PHE A 122 -1.91 17.13 17.28
N ASN A 123 -0.79 17.69 17.71
CA ASN A 123 0.10 18.45 16.82
C ASN A 123 1.23 17.54 16.29
N PRO A 124 1.12 17.01 15.07
CA PRO A 124 2.08 16.04 14.56
C PRO A 124 3.48 16.63 14.34
N VAL A 125 3.57 17.92 14.02
CA VAL A 125 4.86 18.62 13.83
C VAL A 125 5.61 18.80 15.15
N ALA A 126 4.90 19.28 16.18
CA ALA A 126 5.49 19.45 17.51
C ALA A 126 5.94 18.12 18.14
N GLU A 127 5.33 17.01 17.75
CA GLU A 127 5.64 15.67 18.25
C GLU A 127 6.57 14.86 17.35
N ASN A 128 7.03 15.45 16.23
CA ASN A 128 7.87 14.78 15.23
C ASN A 128 7.30 13.42 14.83
N ASN A 129 6.00 13.39 14.48
CA ASN A 129 5.29 12.16 14.15
C ASN A 129 5.88 11.47 12.91
N PRO A 130 6.11 10.14 12.92
CA PRO A 130 6.69 9.42 11.78
C PRO A 130 5.89 9.53 10.47
N GLU A 131 4.55 9.69 10.55
CA GLU A 131 3.69 9.85 9.37
C GLU A 131 3.98 11.11 8.55
N LEU A 132 4.69 12.10 9.13
CA LEU A 132 5.16 13.28 8.39
C LEU A 132 6.08 12.92 7.21
N ALA A 133 6.75 11.78 7.26
CA ALA A 133 7.58 11.29 6.15
C ALA A 133 6.74 10.83 4.94
N PHE A 134 5.45 10.56 5.15
CA PHE A 134 4.54 10.01 4.15
C PHE A 134 3.40 10.94 3.75
N PHE A 135 3.38 12.15 4.30
CA PHE A 135 2.30 13.09 4.02
C PHE A 135 2.82 14.53 3.86
N ASP A 136 2.45 15.13 2.72
CA ASP A 136 2.74 16.53 2.39
C ASP A 136 1.42 17.20 1.94
N GLY A 137 0.61 17.61 2.92
CA GLY A 137 -0.71 18.18 2.67
C GLY A 137 -1.26 18.97 3.86
N GLU A 138 -2.56 19.16 3.89
CA GLU A 138 -3.25 19.95 4.90
C GLU A 138 -3.58 19.12 6.15
N PHE A 139 -3.22 19.65 7.34
CA PHE A 139 -3.62 19.10 8.63
C PHE A 139 -4.91 19.76 9.11
N ILE A 140 -5.97 18.97 9.24
CA ILE A 140 -7.21 19.40 9.86
C ILE A 140 -7.20 18.97 11.32
N GLN A 141 -7.21 19.97 12.22
CA GLN A 141 -7.30 19.67 13.65
C GLN A 141 -8.72 19.22 14.00
N TYR A 142 -8.83 18.04 14.64
CA TYR A 142 -10.09 17.52 15.11
C TYR A 142 -10.71 18.42 16.16
N ASP A 143 -11.97 18.80 15.93
CA ASP A 143 -12.81 19.49 16.92
C ASP A 143 -14.00 18.60 17.29
N SER A 144 -14.08 18.24 18.57
CA SER A 144 -15.16 17.40 19.10
C SER A 144 -16.55 18.04 19.08
N ALA A 145 -16.64 19.35 18.83
CA ALA A 145 -17.90 20.06 18.63
C ALA A 145 -18.45 19.90 17.21
N LEU A 146 -17.62 19.46 16.27
CA LEU A 146 -17.98 19.29 14.87
C LEU A 146 -18.04 17.80 14.50
N THR A 147 -18.94 17.47 13.58
CA THR A 147 -19.01 16.13 12.98
C THR A 147 -18.11 16.09 11.75
N ILE A 148 -17.17 15.16 11.72
CA ILE A 148 -16.32 14.90 10.56
C ILE A 148 -17.20 14.44 9.40
N GLN A 149 -17.04 15.03 8.23
CA GLN A 149 -17.75 14.69 6.99
C GLN A 149 -16.93 13.78 6.07
N ASN A 150 -15.62 13.72 6.28
CA ASN A 150 -14.73 12.90 5.48
C ASN A 150 -14.85 11.41 5.82
N LYS A 151 -14.71 10.57 4.81
CA LYS A 151 -14.38 9.15 4.93
C LYS A 151 -12.87 9.00 5.11
N SER A 152 -12.39 7.79 5.42
CA SER A 152 -10.97 7.57 5.61
C SER A 152 -10.49 6.31 4.91
N TYR A 153 -9.33 6.39 4.25
CA TYR A 153 -8.63 5.21 3.73
C TYR A 153 -7.99 4.40 4.85
N LYS A 154 -7.40 5.10 5.83
CA LYS A 154 -6.68 4.49 6.94
C LYS A 154 -6.62 5.45 8.12
N CYS A 155 -6.86 4.94 9.34
CA CYS A 155 -6.51 5.64 10.56
C CYS A 155 -5.32 4.95 11.23
N ILE A 156 -4.46 5.74 11.88
CA ILE A 156 -3.28 5.26 12.60
C ILE A 156 -3.35 5.73 14.05
N VAL A 157 -3.09 4.80 14.96
CA VAL A 157 -2.95 5.06 16.40
C VAL A 157 -1.63 4.47 16.85
N MET A 158 -0.85 5.25 17.58
CA MET A 158 0.44 4.82 18.14
C MET A 158 0.32 4.48 19.61
N ASP A 159 1.35 3.81 20.13
CA ASP A 159 1.45 3.41 21.53
C ASP A 159 0.24 2.57 22.01
N VAL A 160 -0.09 1.55 21.23
CA VAL A 160 -1.16 0.60 21.54
C VAL A 160 -0.69 -0.85 21.49
N HIS A 161 -1.44 -1.73 22.12
CA HIS A 161 -1.25 -3.18 22.07
C HIS A 161 -2.61 -3.89 22.02
N GLU A 162 -2.60 -5.21 21.80
CA GLU A 162 -3.81 -6.02 21.59
C GLU A 162 -4.86 -5.90 22.71
N ASN A 163 -4.41 -5.70 23.94
CA ASN A 163 -5.27 -5.58 25.13
C ASN A 163 -5.56 -4.12 25.55
N ASP A 164 -5.21 -3.16 24.70
CA ASP A 164 -5.54 -1.73 24.96
C ASP A 164 -7.06 -1.51 24.87
N ASP A 165 -7.61 -0.78 25.84
CA ASP A 165 -9.06 -0.51 25.89
C ASP A 165 -9.58 0.20 24.65
N PHE A 166 -8.76 1.07 24.03
CA PHE A 166 -9.10 1.67 22.73
C PHE A 166 -9.26 0.60 21.66
N ILE A 167 -8.31 -0.34 21.56
CA ILE A 167 -8.31 -1.42 20.55
C ILE A 167 -9.50 -2.36 20.77
N ILE A 168 -9.75 -2.75 22.03
CA ILE A 168 -10.90 -3.62 22.39
C ILE A 168 -12.23 -2.94 22.00
N ALA A 169 -12.39 -1.65 22.33
CA ALA A 169 -13.60 -0.92 22.00
C ALA A 169 -13.75 -0.68 20.48
N ALA A 170 -12.64 -0.42 19.77
CA ALA A 170 -12.65 -0.20 18.33
C ALA A 170 -13.06 -1.47 17.56
N ARG A 171 -12.64 -2.65 17.98
CA ARG A 171 -13.02 -3.95 17.38
C ARG A 171 -14.52 -4.24 17.38
N GLY A 172 -15.30 -3.55 18.20
CA GLY A 172 -16.78 -3.65 18.19
C GLY A 172 -17.44 -3.04 16.95
N GLN A 173 -16.67 -2.38 16.09
CA GLN A 173 -17.13 -1.82 14.81
C GLN A 173 -16.77 -2.76 13.66
N ASN A 174 -17.41 -2.57 12.52
CA ASN A 174 -17.04 -3.30 11.28
C ASN A 174 -15.78 -2.68 10.65
N ILE A 175 -14.61 -2.91 11.28
CA ILE A 175 -13.29 -2.41 10.88
C ILE A 175 -12.25 -3.50 11.08
N GLU A 176 -11.14 -3.40 10.36
CA GLU A 176 -9.95 -4.24 10.56
C GLU A 176 -8.84 -3.44 11.24
N ILE A 177 -8.17 -4.07 12.21
CA ILE A 177 -7.07 -3.47 12.97
C ILE A 177 -5.87 -4.42 12.88
N ALA A 178 -4.77 -3.90 12.38
CA ALA A 178 -3.47 -4.55 12.41
C ALA A 178 -2.52 -3.75 13.31
N ILE A 179 -1.88 -4.42 14.27
CA ILE A 179 -0.90 -3.80 15.18
C ILE A 179 0.46 -4.38 14.85
N ASP A 180 1.43 -3.52 14.59
CA ASP A 180 2.79 -3.92 14.33
C ASP A 180 3.62 -4.08 15.62
N ALA A 181 4.87 -4.55 15.48
CA ALA A 181 5.77 -4.76 16.61
C ALA A 181 6.20 -3.46 17.32
N SER A 182 6.01 -2.30 16.69
CA SER A 182 6.29 -0.98 17.30
C SER A 182 5.15 -0.47 18.19
N GLY A 183 3.99 -1.13 18.16
CA GLY A 183 2.79 -0.66 18.83
C GLY A 183 2.00 0.35 18.01
N THR A 184 2.17 0.38 16.68
CA THR A 184 1.38 1.18 15.77
C THR A 184 0.21 0.35 15.24
N ALA A 185 -1.02 0.84 15.43
CA ALA A 185 -2.22 0.23 14.86
C ALA A 185 -2.65 0.94 13.58
N GLU A 186 -2.77 0.18 12.49
CA GLU A 186 -3.47 0.58 11.28
C GLU A 186 -4.93 0.11 11.35
N ILE A 187 -5.87 1.04 11.16
CA ILE A 187 -7.30 0.78 11.20
C ILE A 187 -7.88 1.07 9.82
N ASN A 188 -8.48 0.05 9.22
CA ASN A 188 -8.99 0.08 7.85
C ASN A 188 -10.44 -0.40 7.79
N ALA A 189 -11.10 -0.16 6.67
CA ALA A 189 -12.35 -0.84 6.34
C ALA A 189 -12.09 -2.34 6.14
N PRO A 190 -13.12 -3.21 6.28
CA PRO A 190 -12.94 -4.66 6.11
C PRO A 190 -12.49 -5.04 4.69
N GLU A 191 -11.84 -6.19 4.58
CA GLU A 191 -11.45 -6.83 3.31
C GLU A 191 -10.45 -6.02 2.45
N ILE A 192 -9.85 -4.97 2.99
CA ILE A 192 -8.79 -4.23 2.31
C ILE A 192 -7.52 -5.09 2.30
N SER A 193 -6.98 -5.34 1.10
CA SER A 193 -5.69 -5.98 0.88
C SER A 193 -5.14 -5.65 -0.49
N LYS A 194 -3.82 -5.76 -0.67
CA LYS A 194 -3.19 -5.63 -1.99
C LYS A 194 -3.78 -6.61 -3.00
N LEU A 195 -4.17 -7.81 -2.56
CA LEU A 195 -4.88 -8.78 -3.42
C LEU A 195 -6.26 -8.28 -3.85
N ALA A 196 -7.03 -7.64 -2.96
CA ALA A 196 -8.33 -7.06 -3.33
C ALA A 196 -8.18 -6.01 -4.44
N GLY A 197 -7.18 -5.13 -4.30
CA GLY A 197 -6.81 -4.17 -5.36
C GLY A 197 -6.43 -4.86 -6.67
N LEU A 198 -5.61 -5.93 -6.62
CA LEU A 198 -5.25 -6.71 -7.82
C LEU A 198 -6.44 -7.40 -8.47
N LYS A 199 -7.38 -7.93 -7.69
CA LYS A 199 -8.61 -8.53 -8.21
C LYS A 199 -9.46 -7.50 -8.94
N TRP A 200 -9.56 -6.29 -8.41
CA TRP A 200 -10.25 -5.20 -9.10
C TRP A 200 -9.57 -4.87 -10.43
N ILE A 201 -8.24 -4.66 -10.45
CA ILE A 201 -7.46 -4.41 -11.67
C ILE A 201 -7.58 -5.56 -12.66
N SER A 202 -7.55 -6.81 -12.19
CA SER A 202 -7.78 -8.03 -12.99
C SER A 202 -9.07 -7.92 -13.80
N SER A 203 -10.14 -7.48 -13.17
CA SER A 203 -11.44 -7.31 -13.83
C SER A 203 -11.44 -6.16 -14.84
N GLN A 204 -10.75 -5.05 -14.56
CA GLN A 204 -10.71 -3.88 -15.45
C GLN A 204 -9.89 -4.14 -16.73
N TRP A 205 -8.76 -4.83 -16.57
CA TRP A 205 -7.84 -5.08 -17.70
C TRP A 205 -8.00 -6.46 -18.35
N ASN A 206 -8.93 -7.27 -17.84
CA ASN A 206 -9.14 -8.65 -18.29
C ASN A 206 -7.83 -9.47 -18.29
N ILE A 207 -7.07 -9.35 -17.20
CA ILE A 207 -5.83 -10.09 -16.96
C ILE A 207 -6.05 -11.01 -15.76
N ALA A 208 -6.01 -12.31 -15.97
CA ALA A 208 -6.21 -13.27 -14.90
C ALA A 208 -5.06 -13.21 -13.88
N LEU A 209 -5.34 -13.47 -12.60
CA LEU A 209 -4.31 -13.54 -11.55
C LEU A 209 -3.19 -14.55 -11.91
N SER A 210 -3.51 -15.63 -12.64
CA SER A 210 -2.53 -16.61 -13.13
C SER A 210 -1.57 -16.04 -14.19
N GLU A 211 -1.87 -14.88 -14.77
CA GLU A 211 -1.03 -14.15 -15.74
C GLU A 211 -0.27 -12.99 -15.08
N MET A 212 -0.27 -12.94 -13.75
CA MET A 212 0.41 -11.91 -12.97
C MET A 212 1.64 -12.45 -12.27
N MET A 213 2.66 -11.61 -12.18
CA MET A 213 3.80 -11.74 -11.28
C MET A 213 3.63 -10.74 -10.14
N ALA A 214 3.85 -11.15 -8.90
CA ALA A 214 3.87 -10.27 -7.76
C ALA A 214 5.14 -10.44 -6.96
N ILE A 215 5.76 -9.33 -6.55
CA ILE A 215 6.98 -9.31 -5.73
C ILE A 215 6.71 -8.48 -4.47
N GLY A 216 7.09 -9.01 -3.32
CA GLY A 216 6.89 -8.35 -2.03
C GLY A 216 7.75 -8.98 -0.94
N ASP A 217 7.73 -8.42 0.28
CA ASP A 217 8.59 -8.84 1.38
C ASP A 217 7.88 -9.00 2.73
N SER A 218 6.71 -8.41 2.93
CA SER A 218 6.06 -8.34 4.24
C SER A 218 4.65 -8.94 4.27
N MET A 219 4.04 -9.03 5.46
CA MET A 219 2.79 -9.76 5.66
C MET A 219 1.60 -9.17 4.88
N ASN A 220 1.60 -7.87 4.56
CA ASN A 220 0.58 -7.27 3.71
C ASN A 220 0.66 -7.75 2.24
N ASP A 221 1.79 -8.38 1.83
CA ASP A 221 2.00 -9.00 0.51
C ASP A 221 1.54 -10.46 0.47
N TYR A 222 1.32 -11.08 1.62
CA TYR A 222 1.07 -12.53 1.73
C TYR A 222 0.02 -13.01 0.73
N TRP A 223 -1.16 -12.39 0.76
CA TRP A 223 -2.26 -12.82 -0.09
C TRP A 223 -2.02 -12.50 -1.58
N MET A 224 -1.33 -11.40 -1.88
CA MET A 224 -0.94 -11.06 -3.24
C MET A 224 0.03 -12.11 -3.81
N ILE A 225 1.11 -12.42 -3.11
CA ILE A 225 2.13 -13.40 -3.51
C ILE A 225 1.52 -14.80 -3.67
N LYS A 226 0.67 -15.21 -2.73
CA LYS A 226 0.06 -16.55 -2.72
C LYS A 226 -0.89 -16.81 -3.87
N ASN A 227 -1.60 -15.79 -4.37
CA ASN A 227 -2.74 -15.97 -5.29
C ASN A 227 -2.43 -15.62 -6.76
N VAL A 228 -1.27 -15.08 -7.09
CA VAL A 228 -0.87 -14.80 -8.47
C VAL A 228 -0.20 -16.00 -9.15
N GLY A 229 -0.07 -15.89 -10.49
CA GLY A 229 0.60 -16.93 -11.30
C GLY A 229 2.06 -17.15 -10.91
N LEU A 230 2.79 -16.09 -10.57
CA LEU A 230 4.18 -16.12 -10.13
C LEU A 230 4.38 -15.17 -8.95
N GLY A 231 4.22 -15.70 -7.72
CA GLY A 231 4.53 -14.98 -6.50
C GLY A 231 5.99 -15.11 -6.13
N ILE A 232 6.66 -14.01 -5.84
CA ILE A 232 8.09 -13.93 -5.53
C ILE A 232 8.26 -13.21 -4.19
N ALA A 233 9.06 -13.79 -3.31
CA ALA A 233 9.49 -13.18 -2.07
C ALA A 233 10.87 -12.52 -2.25
N MET A 234 11.09 -11.39 -1.61
CA MET A 234 12.44 -10.83 -1.49
C MET A 234 13.26 -11.64 -0.48
N GLU A 235 14.60 -11.61 -0.58
CA GLU A 235 15.49 -12.29 0.37
C GLU A 235 15.33 -11.77 1.81
N ASN A 236 15.03 -10.49 1.96
CA ASN A 236 14.75 -9.85 3.26
C ASN A 236 13.35 -10.16 3.83
N SER A 237 12.54 -10.95 3.12
CA SER A 237 11.18 -11.29 3.58
C SER A 237 11.20 -12.16 4.83
N GLN A 238 10.12 -12.09 5.59
CA GLN A 238 9.82 -13.03 6.67
C GLN A 238 9.67 -14.46 6.12
N GLU A 239 10.02 -15.47 6.93
CA GLU A 239 9.98 -16.88 6.50
C GLU A 239 8.60 -17.35 6.03
N GLN A 240 7.51 -16.79 6.61
CA GLN A 240 6.14 -17.08 6.18
C GLN A 240 5.87 -16.63 4.73
N ILE A 241 6.48 -15.54 4.29
CA ILE A 241 6.35 -15.03 2.92
C ILE A 241 7.18 -15.89 1.96
N LYS A 242 8.40 -16.25 2.34
CA LYS A 242 9.25 -17.15 1.55
C LYS A 242 8.60 -18.52 1.36
N ALA A 243 7.94 -19.04 2.40
CA ALA A 243 7.30 -20.35 2.38
C ALA A 243 6.13 -20.47 1.36
N ILE A 244 5.45 -19.37 1.05
CA ILE A 244 4.32 -19.36 0.10
C ILE A 244 4.71 -18.87 -1.30
N ALA A 245 5.89 -18.30 -1.46
CA ALA A 245 6.39 -17.81 -2.74
C ALA A 245 6.83 -18.97 -3.64
N LYS A 246 6.69 -18.82 -4.95
CA LYS A 246 7.21 -19.77 -5.94
C LYS A 246 8.71 -19.65 -6.13
N GLU A 247 9.25 -18.46 -5.84
CA GLU A 247 10.68 -18.17 -5.92
C GLU A 247 11.05 -17.10 -4.90
N VAL A 248 12.31 -17.14 -4.45
CA VAL A 248 12.92 -16.10 -3.62
C VAL A 248 13.97 -15.40 -4.47
N THR A 249 13.86 -14.07 -4.58
CA THR A 249 14.86 -13.24 -5.23
C THR A 249 15.83 -12.64 -4.21
N THR A 250 16.79 -11.85 -4.65
CA THR A 250 17.76 -11.18 -3.77
C THR A 250 17.18 -9.92 -3.12
N THR A 251 17.97 -9.21 -2.32
CA THR A 251 17.53 -7.97 -1.64
C THR A 251 17.35 -6.80 -2.62
N VAL A 252 16.77 -5.70 -2.12
CA VAL A 252 16.61 -4.45 -2.89
C VAL A 252 17.96 -3.96 -3.39
N GLU A 253 18.95 -3.91 -2.49
CA GLU A 253 20.30 -3.36 -2.74
C GLU A 253 21.05 -4.12 -3.84
N THR A 254 20.68 -5.35 -4.08
CA THR A 254 21.27 -6.18 -5.15
C THR A 254 20.36 -6.32 -6.37
N GLY A 255 19.31 -5.51 -6.47
CA GLY A 255 18.42 -5.45 -7.62
C GLY A 255 17.48 -6.65 -7.76
N GLY A 256 16.94 -7.15 -6.65
CA GLY A 256 16.08 -8.34 -6.65
C GLY A 256 14.89 -8.26 -7.62
N VAL A 257 14.21 -7.13 -7.71
CA VAL A 257 13.12 -6.90 -8.67
C VAL A 257 13.64 -6.93 -10.11
N ALA A 258 14.74 -6.22 -10.39
CA ALA A 258 15.37 -6.19 -11.71
C ALA A 258 15.68 -7.60 -12.22
N LYS A 259 16.31 -8.45 -11.38
CA LYS A 259 16.64 -9.84 -11.73
C LYS A 259 15.43 -10.66 -12.14
N MET A 260 14.31 -10.49 -11.45
CA MET A 260 13.08 -11.24 -11.77
C MET A 260 12.43 -10.75 -13.05
N ILE A 261 12.42 -9.43 -13.29
CA ILE A 261 11.93 -8.86 -14.55
C ILE A 261 12.81 -9.33 -15.71
N GLU A 262 14.12 -9.29 -15.57
CA GLU A 262 15.05 -9.80 -16.59
C GLU A 262 14.81 -11.28 -16.89
N LYS A 263 14.73 -12.11 -15.85
CA LYS A 263 14.55 -13.56 -15.97
C LYS A 263 13.23 -13.94 -16.66
N TYR A 264 12.12 -13.32 -16.28
CA TYR A 264 10.79 -13.77 -16.70
C TYR A 264 10.18 -12.97 -17.83
N ILE A 265 10.66 -11.75 -18.08
CA ILE A 265 10.10 -10.85 -19.10
C ILE A 265 11.10 -10.56 -20.20
N LEU A 266 12.29 -10.01 -19.84
CA LEU A 266 13.21 -9.48 -20.87
C LEU A 266 13.96 -10.58 -21.61
N ASN A 267 14.35 -11.65 -20.92
CA ASN A 267 15.13 -12.76 -21.50
C ASN A 267 14.27 -13.90 -22.06
N ASN A 268 12.94 -13.85 -21.87
CA ASN A 268 12.00 -14.88 -22.32
C ASN A 268 11.47 -14.63 -23.75
N ARG A 269 12.31 -14.12 -24.66
CA ARG A 269 12.00 -14.06 -26.11
C ARG A 269 12.25 -15.44 -26.75
N LYS A 270 11.24 -16.29 -26.73
CA LYS A 270 11.14 -17.42 -27.69
C LYS A 270 9.78 -17.39 -28.35
#